data_0e199d4f2f714a5082fca112cb527256
#
_entry.id   0e199d4f2f714a5082fca112cb527256
#
_cell.length_a   1.000
_cell.length_b   1.000
_cell.length_c   1.000
_cell.angle_alpha   90.00
_cell.angle_beta   90.00
_cell.angle_gamma   90.00
#
_symmetry.space_group_name_H-M   'P 1'
#
loop_
_entity.id
_entity.type
_entity.pdbx_description
1 polymer ?
#
loop_
_entity_poly.entity_id
_entity_poly.type
_entity_poly.pdbx_seq_one_letter_code
_entity_poly.pdbx_strand_id
1 'polypeptide(L)'
;MLAEGLAVGDKIATGKVRVIPNVSHIRDFRPGEILVTDITDPDWEPIMKNAAAIITNRGGRTSHAAIVSRELGIPAIVGTGNITRAVKTGQTVTVSCCEGEAGRVYDGELKYRVDKMDVSAMARPHTKIMMNVGNPEMAFKQAAIPNDGVGLARMEFIFANWVQVHPLALTRYHSLPAEVQQQVDAVTAGYSDKVEFFVDKLAQGIGTIAAAFYPKPVILRLSDFKTNEYAHLVGGNRFEPEEANPMLGWRGASRYYHPDYREGFALEVKAIKRVREEYGLTNLLVMVPFCRTPEEGQQVLDVMAEEGLPRSKDGLEVYVMAEIPSNILLAADFSQIFDGFSIGSNDLTQLVLGVDRDSSQVASLFDERNQAVRQSCADLIRTAQQYGRKVGICGQAPSDYPEFAAFLVKEGIDSISLNPDAVLRTTKLILEIEEKAETVLA
;
A
#
# COMPACT_ATOMS: atom_id res chain seq x y z
N MET A 1 -21.93 7.41 -23.22
CA MET A 1 -20.74 7.57 -22.36
C MET A 1 -20.69 9.01 -21.89
N LEU A 2 -20.51 9.23 -20.59
CA LEU A 2 -20.49 10.57 -19.98
C LEU A 2 -19.06 11.08 -19.75
N ALA A 3 -18.15 10.19 -19.39
CA ALA A 3 -16.74 10.47 -19.19
C ALA A 3 -15.88 9.23 -19.35
N GLU A 4 -14.59 9.44 -19.59
CA GLU A 4 -13.54 8.42 -19.63
C GLU A 4 -12.36 8.91 -18.79
N GLY A 5 -11.66 8.00 -18.14
CA GLY A 5 -10.48 8.24 -17.33
C GLY A 5 -9.69 6.95 -17.15
N LEU A 6 -8.77 6.91 -16.20
CA LEU A 6 -8.00 5.71 -15.89
C LEU A 6 -8.80 4.78 -14.98
N ALA A 7 -8.94 3.52 -15.38
CA ALA A 7 -9.59 2.49 -14.59
C ALA A 7 -8.75 2.10 -13.37
N VAL A 8 -9.42 1.91 -12.23
CA VAL A 8 -8.86 1.37 -10.99
C VAL A 8 -9.73 0.21 -10.54
N GLY A 9 -9.15 -0.97 -10.49
CA GLY A 9 -9.89 -2.22 -10.29
C GLY A 9 -10.45 -2.78 -11.60
N ASP A 10 -11.26 -3.83 -11.46
CA ASP A 10 -11.82 -4.65 -12.56
C ASP A 10 -13.34 -4.84 -12.47
N LYS A 11 -14.03 -3.97 -11.71
CA LYS A 11 -15.44 -4.11 -11.41
C LYS A 11 -16.30 -3.12 -12.17
N ILE A 12 -17.58 -3.46 -12.24
CA ILE A 12 -18.65 -2.57 -12.68
C ILE A 12 -19.53 -2.26 -11.47
N ALA A 13 -19.91 -1.00 -11.32
CA ALA A 13 -20.87 -0.58 -10.31
C ALA A 13 -21.92 0.36 -10.91
N THR A 14 -23.16 0.21 -10.48
CA THR A 14 -24.27 1.10 -10.84
C THR A 14 -24.83 1.74 -9.59
N GLY A 15 -25.08 3.02 -9.61
CA GLY A 15 -25.61 3.75 -8.46
C GLY A 15 -25.97 5.19 -8.76
N LYS A 16 -26.50 5.87 -7.75
CA LYS A 16 -26.79 7.31 -7.81
C LYS A 16 -25.53 8.13 -7.54
N VAL A 17 -25.27 9.07 -8.37
CA VAL A 17 -24.17 10.03 -8.22
C VAL A 17 -24.39 10.93 -7.01
N ARG A 18 -23.33 11.17 -6.23
CA ARG A 18 -23.22 12.25 -5.25
C ARG A 18 -21.98 13.07 -5.57
N VAL A 19 -22.21 14.29 -6.08
CA VAL A 19 -21.11 15.25 -6.30
C VAL A 19 -20.80 15.93 -4.97
N ILE A 20 -19.58 15.75 -4.47
CA ILE A 20 -19.07 16.35 -3.23
C ILE A 20 -17.93 17.31 -3.60
N PRO A 21 -18.11 18.62 -3.43
CA PRO A 21 -17.11 19.60 -3.86
C PRO A 21 -15.87 19.66 -2.96
N ASN A 22 -16.02 19.38 -1.66
CA ASN A 22 -14.93 19.40 -0.68
C ASN A 22 -15.32 18.64 0.60
N VAL A 23 -14.36 18.41 1.49
CA VAL A 23 -14.49 17.63 2.73
C VAL A 23 -15.60 18.15 3.66
N SER A 24 -15.89 19.46 3.69
CA SER A 24 -16.95 20.00 4.55
C SER A 24 -18.35 19.48 4.22
N HIS A 25 -18.54 18.91 3.04
CA HIS A 25 -19.81 18.36 2.54
C HIS A 25 -19.90 16.82 2.60
N ILE A 26 -18.94 16.15 3.23
CA ILE A 26 -18.93 14.66 3.31
C ILE A 26 -20.17 14.07 3.98
N ARG A 27 -20.84 14.83 4.86
CA ARG A 27 -22.07 14.42 5.54
C ARG A 27 -23.27 14.27 4.60
N ASP A 28 -23.19 14.83 3.40
CA ASP A 28 -24.24 14.72 2.38
C ASP A 28 -24.19 13.37 1.63
N PHE A 29 -23.08 12.64 1.77
CA PHE A 29 -22.87 11.34 1.13
C PHE A 29 -23.67 10.24 1.85
N ARG A 30 -24.28 9.35 1.07
CA ARG A 30 -25.02 8.18 1.58
C ARG A 30 -24.35 6.88 1.14
N PRO A 31 -24.29 5.86 2.00
CA PRO A 31 -23.78 4.55 1.63
C PRO A 31 -24.41 4.00 0.35
N GLY A 32 -23.57 3.45 -0.54
CA GLY A 32 -24.00 2.89 -1.82
C GLY A 32 -24.15 3.92 -2.96
N GLU A 33 -23.93 5.21 -2.70
CA GLU A 33 -23.85 6.21 -3.78
C GLU A 33 -22.49 6.14 -4.49
N ILE A 34 -22.43 6.72 -5.69
CA ILE A 34 -21.18 6.90 -6.44
C ILE A 34 -20.61 8.26 -6.08
N LEU A 35 -19.45 8.26 -5.45
CA LEU A 35 -18.73 9.48 -5.06
C LEU A 35 -18.11 10.13 -6.29
N VAL A 36 -18.45 11.38 -6.52
CA VAL A 36 -17.88 12.21 -7.60
C VAL A 36 -17.28 13.47 -6.99
N THR A 37 -15.99 13.69 -7.22
CA THR A 37 -15.28 14.86 -6.68
C THR A 37 -14.13 15.29 -7.61
N ASP A 38 -13.49 16.42 -7.30
CA ASP A 38 -12.36 16.91 -8.06
C ASP A 38 -11.10 16.08 -7.80
N ILE A 39 -10.76 15.90 -6.52
CA ILE A 39 -9.61 15.09 -6.01
C ILE A 39 -9.94 14.60 -4.60
N THR A 40 -9.29 13.54 -4.14
CA THR A 40 -9.39 13.05 -2.76
C THR A 40 -8.05 13.15 -2.04
N ASP A 41 -8.12 13.24 -0.72
CA ASP A 41 -7.04 13.16 0.25
C ASP A 41 -7.47 12.23 1.41
N PRO A 42 -6.63 11.97 2.43
CA PRO A 42 -6.97 11.05 3.52
C PRO A 42 -8.28 11.36 4.25
N ASP A 43 -8.71 12.61 4.32
CA ASP A 43 -9.95 13.01 5.01
C ASP A 43 -11.23 12.48 4.33
N TRP A 44 -11.11 11.97 3.09
CA TRP A 44 -12.23 11.39 2.34
C TRP A 44 -12.48 9.90 2.64
N GLU A 45 -11.55 9.21 3.28
CA GLU A 45 -11.66 7.76 3.53
C GLU A 45 -12.96 7.34 4.22
N PRO A 46 -13.51 8.09 5.19
CA PRO A 46 -14.76 7.70 5.86
C PRO A 46 -15.94 7.50 4.93
N ILE A 47 -16.02 8.27 3.83
CA ILE A 47 -17.10 8.12 2.84
C ILE A 47 -16.69 7.21 1.68
N MET A 48 -15.41 7.18 1.31
CA MET A 48 -14.90 6.33 0.25
C MET A 48 -15.21 4.85 0.50
N LYS A 49 -15.03 4.37 1.73
CA LYS A 49 -15.32 2.98 2.11
C LYS A 49 -16.79 2.57 1.97
N ASN A 50 -17.70 3.53 1.92
CA ASN A 50 -19.13 3.29 1.77
C ASN A 50 -19.65 3.57 0.35
N ALA A 51 -18.77 3.97 -0.58
CA ALA A 51 -19.12 4.27 -1.95
C ALA A 51 -19.29 3.01 -2.79
N ALA A 52 -20.25 3.02 -3.72
CA ALA A 52 -20.36 1.96 -4.73
C ALA A 52 -19.26 2.07 -5.79
N ALA A 53 -18.85 3.29 -6.12
CA ALA A 53 -17.74 3.62 -7.00
C ALA A 53 -17.22 5.03 -6.67
N ILE A 54 -16.01 5.34 -7.12
CA ILE A 54 -15.38 6.64 -6.92
C ILE A 54 -14.93 7.20 -8.28
N ILE A 55 -15.23 8.48 -8.56
CA ILE A 55 -14.83 9.11 -9.80
C ILE A 55 -14.22 10.47 -9.47
N THR A 56 -13.02 10.76 -10.01
CA THR A 56 -12.34 12.04 -9.79
C THR A 56 -12.00 12.74 -11.11
N ASN A 57 -12.04 14.08 -11.09
CA ASN A 57 -11.56 14.87 -12.23
C ASN A 57 -10.05 14.72 -12.39
N ARG A 58 -9.32 14.80 -11.28
CA ARG A 58 -7.85 14.76 -11.23
C ARG A 58 -7.35 13.49 -10.58
N GLY A 59 -6.10 13.14 -10.84
CA GLY A 59 -5.40 12.01 -10.29
C GLY A 59 -4.98 11.00 -11.35
N GLY A 60 -3.91 10.28 -11.06
CA GLY A 60 -3.39 9.17 -11.84
C GLY A 60 -3.54 7.85 -11.08
N ARG A 61 -2.92 6.78 -11.59
CA ARG A 61 -2.98 5.42 -11.02
C ARG A 61 -2.36 5.32 -9.62
N THR A 62 -1.52 6.28 -9.26
CA THR A 62 -0.83 6.37 -7.96
C THR A 62 -1.42 7.44 -7.04
N SER A 63 -2.52 8.10 -7.44
CA SER A 63 -3.22 9.09 -6.61
C SER A 63 -3.90 8.44 -5.40
N HIS A 64 -4.18 9.22 -4.36
CA HIS A 64 -4.88 8.77 -3.15
C HIS A 64 -6.18 8.02 -3.49
N ALA A 65 -7.03 8.59 -4.37
CA ALA A 65 -8.26 7.94 -4.82
C ALA A 65 -8.01 6.53 -5.38
N ALA A 66 -6.98 6.37 -6.22
CA ALA A 66 -6.66 5.10 -6.85
C ALA A 66 -6.13 4.07 -5.84
N ILE A 67 -5.23 4.48 -4.96
CA ILE A 67 -4.63 3.59 -3.96
C ILE A 67 -5.71 3.09 -2.98
N VAL A 68 -6.45 4.02 -2.37
CA VAL A 68 -7.49 3.68 -1.38
C VAL A 68 -8.62 2.86 -2.01
N SER A 69 -9.04 3.17 -3.24
CA SER A 69 -10.07 2.38 -3.94
C SER A 69 -9.64 0.92 -4.15
N ARG A 70 -8.37 0.67 -4.49
CA ARG A 70 -7.82 -0.68 -4.61
C ARG A 70 -7.84 -1.42 -3.27
N GLU A 71 -7.40 -0.77 -2.19
CA GLU A 71 -7.42 -1.35 -0.84
C GLU A 71 -8.83 -1.70 -0.39
N LEU A 72 -9.80 -0.83 -0.69
CA LEU A 72 -11.21 -1.04 -0.39
C LEU A 72 -11.90 -2.04 -1.34
N GLY A 73 -11.26 -2.39 -2.47
CA GLY A 73 -11.87 -3.22 -3.52
C GLY A 73 -13.07 -2.57 -4.21
N ILE A 74 -13.10 -1.23 -4.27
CA ILE A 74 -14.14 -0.40 -4.88
C ILE A 74 -13.67 0.05 -6.26
N PRO A 75 -14.47 -0.07 -7.33
CA PRO A 75 -14.09 0.42 -8.64
C PRO A 75 -13.96 1.95 -8.62
N ALA A 76 -12.88 2.47 -9.21
CA ALA A 76 -12.75 3.91 -9.36
C ALA A 76 -12.27 4.29 -10.76
N ILE A 77 -12.63 5.50 -11.17
CA ILE A 77 -12.13 6.13 -12.40
C ILE A 77 -11.49 7.46 -12.00
N VAL A 78 -10.21 7.60 -12.28
CA VAL A 78 -9.45 8.81 -11.94
C VAL A 78 -9.01 9.55 -13.19
N GLY A 79 -8.83 10.87 -13.07
CA GLY A 79 -8.32 11.68 -14.18
C GLY A 79 -9.32 11.92 -15.32
N THR A 80 -10.62 11.99 -15.01
CA THR A 80 -11.68 12.22 -16.03
C THR A 80 -11.72 13.66 -16.57
N GLY A 81 -11.01 14.58 -15.95
CA GLY A 81 -10.94 16.00 -16.33
C GLY A 81 -12.14 16.83 -15.89
N ASN A 82 -13.37 16.36 -16.09
CA ASN A 82 -14.56 17.20 -15.92
C ASN A 82 -15.83 16.50 -15.40
N ILE A 83 -15.72 15.32 -14.83
CA ILE A 83 -16.90 14.53 -14.39
C ILE A 83 -17.81 15.30 -13.44
N THR A 84 -17.26 16.12 -12.56
CA THR A 84 -18.05 16.95 -11.62
C THR A 84 -19.03 17.92 -12.30
N ARG A 85 -18.80 18.22 -13.60
CA ARG A 85 -19.68 19.05 -14.44
C ARG A 85 -20.53 18.22 -15.39
N ALA A 86 -20.05 17.01 -15.74
CA ALA A 86 -20.72 16.13 -16.69
C ALA A 86 -21.90 15.38 -16.09
N VAL A 87 -21.95 15.20 -14.76
CA VAL A 87 -23.02 14.49 -14.04
C VAL A 87 -23.64 15.36 -12.95
N LYS A 88 -24.85 14.97 -12.52
CA LYS A 88 -25.58 15.67 -11.45
C LYS A 88 -25.84 14.73 -10.28
N THR A 89 -25.83 15.28 -9.06
CA THR A 89 -26.27 14.56 -7.86
C THR A 89 -27.67 13.96 -8.06
N GLY A 90 -27.82 12.68 -7.74
CA GLY A 90 -29.05 11.91 -7.94
C GLY A 90 -29.19 11.23 -9.32
N GLN A 91 -28.35 11.54 -10.31
CA GLN A 91 -28.31 10.86 -11.60
C GLN A 91 -27.82 9.42 -11.39
N THR A 92 -28.48 8.45 -12.03
CA THR A 92 -28.00 7.07 -12.05
C THR A 92 -26.96 6.90 -13.15
N VAL A 93 -25.82 6.29 -12.81
CA VAL A 93 -24.75 5.99 -13.79
C VAL A 93 -24.20 4.59 -13.56
N THR A 94 -23.63 4.02 -14.61
CA THR A 94 -22.82 2.79 -14.53
C THR A 94 -21.36 3.14 -14.74
N VAL A 95 -20.52 2.72 -13.79
CA VAL A 95 -19.07 2.88 -13.76
C VAL A 95 -18.46 1.56 -14.16
N SER A 96 -17.70 1.51 -15.26
CA SER A 96 -17.03 0.32 -15.76
C SER A 96 -15.52 0.48 -15.67
N CYS A 97 -14.87 -0.45 -14.95
CA CYS A 97 -13.41 -0.59 -14.90
C CYS A 97 -12.93 -1.88 -15.58
N CYS A 98 -13.79 -2.55 -16.37
CA CYS A 98 -13.51 -3.85 -16.98
C CYS A 98 -13.03 -3.77 -18.44
N GLU A 99 -12.81 -2.56 -18.97
CA GLU A 99 -12.53 -2.33 -20.40
C GLU A 99 -11.05 -2.02 -20.64
N GLY A 100 -10.17 -2.69 -19.93
CA GLY A 100 -8.72 -2.49 -19.99
C GLY A 100 -8.28 -1.30 -19.13
N GLU A 101 -7.38 -0.47 -19.64
CA GLU A 101 -6.84 0.68 -18.90
C GLU A 101 -7.82 1.85 -18.78
N ALA A 102 -8.78 1.93 -19.70
CA ALA A 102 -9.78 2.99 -19.71
C ALA A 102 -10.97 2.63 -18.81
N GLY A 103 -11.24 3.48 -17.85
CA GLY A 103 -12.47 3.46 -17.06
C GLY A 103 -13.52 4.34 -17.71
N ARG A 104 -14.76 3.85 -17.81
CA ARG A 104 -15.86 4.56 -18.49
C ARG A 104 -17.05 4.74 -17.60
N VAL A 105 -17.64 5.92 -17.69
CA VAL A 105 -18.88 6.29 -17.01
C VAL A 105 -19.99 6.38 -18.05
N TYR A 106 -21.03 5.59 -17.84
CA TYR A 106 -22.19 5.54 -18.73
C TYR A 106 -23.43 6.11 -18.03
N ASP A 107 -24.31 6.71 -18.79
CA ASP A 107 -25.59 7.19 -18.29
C ASP A 107 -26.56 6.03 -18.05
N GLY A 108 -27.26 6.05 -16.93
CA GLY A 108 -28.22 5.04 -16.56
C GLY A 108 -27.61 3.71 -16.07
N GLU A 109 -28.49 2.73 -15.92
CA GLU A 109 -28.14 1.35 -15.55
C GLU A 109 -27.93 0.51 -16.81
N LEU A 110 -26.71 -0.01 -16.98
CA LEU A 110 -26.36 -0.90 -18.08
C LEU A 110 -26.44 -2.39 -17.66
N LYS A 111 -26.87 -3.23 -18.59
CA LYS A 111 -26.79 -4.70 -18.44
C LYS A 111 -25.40 -5.16 -18.87
N TYR A 112 -24.79 -6.04 -18.08
CA TYR A 112 -23.49 -6.65 -18.36
C TYR A 112 -23.51 -8.15 -18.04
N ARG A 113 -22.58 -8.92 -18.63
CA ARG A 113 -22.36 -10.34 -18.37
C ARG A 113 -21.07 -10.50 -17.58
N VAL A 114 -21.08 -11.39 -16.59
CA VAL A 114 -19.90 -11.79 -15.84
C VAL A 114 -19.50 -13.18 -16.29
N ASP A 115 -18.34 -13.32 -16.90
CA ASP A 115 -17.74 -14.60 -17.23
C ASP A 115 -16.87 -15.07 -16.05
N LYS A 116 -17.06 -16.33 -15.62
CA LYS A 116 -16.27 -16.93 -14.54
C LYS A 116 -15.17 -17.82 -15.14
N MET A 117 -13.95 -17.66 -14.63
CA MET A 117 -12.81 -18.49 -15.00
C MET A 117 -12.46 -19.42 -13.83
N ASP A 118 -12.28 -20.71 -14.12
CA ASP A 118 -11.68 -21.64 -13.15
C ASP A 118 -10.15 -21.46 -13.16
N VAL A 119 -9.62 -21.02 -12.03
CA VAL A 119 -8.19 -20.77 -11.83
C VAL A 119 -7.48 -21.92 -11.12
N SER A 120 -8.20 -23.01 -10.78
CA SER A 120 -7.62 -24.14 -10.03
C SER A 120 -6.55 -24.90 -10.79
N ALA A 121 -6.63 -24.90 -12.13
CA ALA A 121 -5.68 -25.56 -13.04
C ALA A 121 -4.60 -24.62 -13.59
N MET A 122 -4.52 -23.36 -13.12
CA MET A 122 -3.54 -22.40 -13.62
C MET A 122 -2.11 -22.81 -13.22
N ALA A 123 -1.21 -22.93 -14.19
CA ALA A 123 0.21 -23.17 -13.94
C ALA A 123 0.82 -22.05 -13.08
N ARG A 124 1.91 -22.38 -12.39
CA ARG A 124 2.66 -21.41 -11.57
C ARG A 124 3.94 -21.02 -12.26
N PRO A 125 4.23 -19.72 -12.41
CA PRO A 125 5.52 -19.28 -12.95
C PRO A 125 6.65 -19.53 -11.96
N HIS A 126 7.89 -19.48 -12.44
CA HIS A 126 9.08 -19.53 -11.59
C HIS A 126 9.20 -18.27 -10.75
N THR A 127 8.95 -17.10 -11.35
CA THR A 127 8.83 -15.82 -10.64
C THR A 127 7.63 -15.87 -9.70
N LYS A 128 7.85 -15.65 -8.40
CA LYS A 128 6.78 -15.71 -7.39
C LYS A 128 5.79 -14.57 -7.58
N ILE A 129 4.51 -14.93 -7.65
CA ILE A 129 3.42 -13.96 -7.75
C ILE A 129 2.85 -13.71 -6.37
N MET A 130 3.15 -12.57 -5.81
CA MET A 130 2.68 -12.13 -4.50
C MET A 130 1.58 -11.07 -4.64
N MET A 131 0.99 -10.67 -3.51
CA MET A 131 -0.11 -9.70 -3.49
C MET A 131 0.23 -8.50 -2.63
N ASN A 132 -0.32 -7.35 -3.01
CA ASN A 132 -0.41 -6.16 -2.17
C ASN A 132 -1.72 -6.21 -1.39
N VAL A 133 -1.63 -6.14 -0.06
CA VAL A 133 -2.78 -6.23 0.86
C VAL A 133 -2.68 -5.13 1.90
N GLY A 134 -3.72 -4.31 2.03
CA GLY A 134 -3.79 -3.29 3.08
C GLY A 134 -4.95 -3.53 4.04
N ASN A 135 -6.12 -3.93 3.51
CA ASN A 135 -7.33 -4.12 4.30
C ASN A 135 -7.44 -5.55 4.86
N PRO A 136 -7.35 -5.74 6.21
CA PRO A 136 -7.53 -7.06 6.82
C PRO A 136 -8.87 -7.74 6.51
N GLU A 137 -9.95 -6.96 6.37
CA GLU A 137 -11.28 -7.49 6.09
C GLU A 137 -11.38 -8.20 4.73
N MET A 138 -10.50 -7.81 3.80
CA MET A 138 -10.43 -8.38 2.46
C MET A 138 -9.45 -9.56 2.36
N ALA A 139 -8.61 -9.78 3.37
CA ALA A 139 -7.46 -10.69 3.30
C ALA A 139 -7.86 -12.12 2.94
N PHE A 140 -8.86 -12.70 3.60
CA PHE A 140 -9.33 -14.07 3.31
C PHE A 140 -9.91 -14.22 1.90
N LYS A 141 -10.63 -13.20 1.42
CA LYS A 141 -11.15 -13.21 0.05
C LYS A 141 -10.02 -13.12 -0.98
N GLN A 142 -9.03 -12.28 -0.70
CA GLN A 142 -7.88 -12.10 -1.58
C GLN A 142 -6.96 -13.33 -1.58
N ALA A 143 -6.78 -13.99 -0.43
CA ALA A 143 -5.98 -15.20 -0.32
C ALA A 143 -6.48 -16.36 -1.19
N ALA A 144 -7.75 -16.36 -1.56
CA ALA A 144 -8.34 -17.35 -2.48
C ALA A 144 -7.88 -17.18 -3.94
N ILE A 145 -7.34 -16.01 -4.32
CA ILE A 145 -6.73 -15.78 -5.64
C ILE A 145 -5.38 -16.53 -5.68
N PRO A 146 -5.01 -17.21 -6.78
CA PRO A 146 -3.71 -17.87 -6.90
C PRO A 146 -2.54 -16.92 -6.60
N ASN A 147 -1.75 -17.23 -5.57
CA ASN A 147 -0.63 -16.38 -5.12
C ASN A 147 0.44 -17.20 -4.40
N ASP A 148 1.61 -16.59 -4.17
CA ASP A 148 2.73 -17.13 -3.40
C ASP A 148 2.94 -16.41 -2.07
N GLY A 149 2.00 -15.58 -1.64
CA GLY A 149 2.02 -14.81 -0.39
C GLY A 149 1.74 -13.33 -0.58
N VAL A 150 2.10 -12.54 0.42
CA VAL A 150 1.93 -11.08 0.43
C VAL A 150 3.31 -10.42 0.39
N GLY A 151 3.61 -9.69 -0.68
CA GLY A 151 4.87 -8.96 -0.82
C GLY A 151 4.82 -7.55 -0.21
N LEU A 152 3.61 -7.04 0.01
CA LEU A 152 3.40 -5.79 0.74
C LEU A 152 2.09 -5.87 1.54
N ALA A 153 2.21 -6.02 2.85
CA ALA A 153 1.12 -5.73 3.78
C ALA A 153 1.32 -4.32 4.35
N ARG A 154 0.31 -3.45 4.15
CA ARG A 154 0.39 -2.04 4.58
C ARG A 154 -0.20 -1.86 5.96
N MET A 155 0.64 -1.47 6.92
CA MET A 155 0.25 -1.21 8.30
C MET A 155 -0.62 0.06 8.43
N GLU A 156 -0.41 1.04 7.58
CA GLU A 156 -1.07 2.35 7.62
C GLU A 156 -2.60 2.22 7.55
N PHE A 157 -3.11 1.26 6.77
CA PHE A 157 -4.55 1.02 6.70
C PHE A 157 -5.13 0.56 8.06
N ILE A 158 -4.40 -0.30 8.76
CA ILE A 158 -4.80 -0.76 10.10
C ILE A 158 -4.76 0.40 11.08
N PHE A 159 -3.73 1.24 11.03
CA PHE A 159 -3.65 2.45 11.85
C PHE A 159 -4.84 3.38 11.62
N ALA A 160 -5.11 3.74 10.37
CA ALA A 160 -6.15 4.69 10.03
C ALA A 160 -7.57 4.21 10.38
N ASN A 161 -7.84 2.91 10.26
CA ASN A 161 -9.19 2.38 10.39
C ASN A 161 -9.48 1.66 11.71
N TRP A 162 -8.48 1.01 12.31
CA TRP A 162 -8.67 0.20 13.51
C TRP A 162 -8.08 0.84 14.76
N VAL A 163 -6.95 1.55 14.64
CA VAL A 163 -6.28 2.22 15.77
C VAL A 163 -6.75 3.66 15.92
N GLN A 164 -6.68 4.47 14.86
CA GLN A 164 -7.14 5.86 14.75
C GLN A 164 -6.48 6.87 15.69
N VAL A 165 -5.66 6.43 16.63
CA VAL A 165 -5.00 7.27 17.65
C VAL A 165 -3.50 7.27 17.41
N HIS A 166 -2.88 8.43 17.54
CA HIS A 166 -1.42 8.53 17.45
C HIS A 166 -0.76 7.74 18.60
N PRO A 167 0.28 6.92 18.34
CA PRO A 167 0.90 6.06 19.36
C PRO A 167 1.32 6.81 20.62
N LEU A 168 1.94 7.99 20.46
CA LEU A 168 2.36 8.81 21.60
C LEU A 168 1.20 9.42 22.38
N ALA A 169 0.01 9.58 21.79
CA ALA A 169 -1.17 9.99 22.52
C ALA A 169 -1.66 8.91 23.49
N LEU A 170 -1.30 7.66 23.25
CA LEU A 170 -1.62 6.54 24.13
C LEU A 170 -0.56 6.37 25.23
N THR A 171 0.73 6.43 24.88
CA THR A 171 1.83 6.30 25.86
C THR A 171 1.90 7.50 26.81
N ARG A 172 1.55 8.69 26.33
CA ARG A 172 1.59 9.94 27.08
C ARG A 172 0.20 10.47 27.43
N TYR A 173 -0.81 9.59 27.54
CA TYR A 173 -2.23 9.93 27.73
C TYR A 173 -2.46 10.94 28.86
N HIS A 174 -1.84 10.73 30.03
CA HIS A 174 -2.01 11.60 31.19
C HIS A 174 -1.45 13.03 31.03
N SER A 175 -0.60 13.26 30.02
CA SER A 175 -0.05 14.59 29.72
C SER A 175 -0.90 15.37 28.70
N LEU A 176 -1.95 14.76 28.16
CA LEU A 176 -2.82 15.37 27.14
C LEU A 176 -3.84 16.32 27.78
N PRO A 177 -4.30 17.37 27.08
CA PRO A 177 -5.44 18.17 27.48
C PRO A 177 -6.72 17.33 27.59
N ALA A 178 -7.63 17.73 28.47
CA ALA A 178 -8.87 16.98 28.74
C ALA A 178 -9.71 16.71 27.48
N GLU A 179 -9.75 17.65 26.53
CA GLU A 179 -10.48 17.48 25.27
C GLU A 179 -9.89 16.34 24.41
N VAL A 180 -8.56 16.26 24.33
CA VAL A 180 -7.86 15.18 23.58
C VAL A 180 -8.01 13.86 24.32
N GLN A 181 -7.93 13.87 25.67
CA GLN A 181 -8.20 12.66 26.47
C GLN A 181 -9.59 12.11 26.18
N GLN A 182 -10.62 12.94 26.10
CA GLN A 182 -11.99 12.52 25.75
C GLN A 182 -12.06 11.88 24.35
N GLN A 183 -11.35 12.42 23.37
CA GLN A 183 -11.29 11.83 22.04
C GLN A 183 -10.61 10.45 22.07
N VAL A 184 -9.48 10.35 22.78
CA VAL A 184 -8.77 9.07 22.97
C VAL A 184 -9.68 8.07 23.70
N ASP A 185 -10.38 8.49 24.77
CA ASP A 185 -11.29 7.62 25.53
C ASP A 185 -12.45 7.08 24.67
N ALA A 186 -12.98 7.93 23.78
CA ALA A 186 -14.04 7.51 22.87
C ALA A 186 -13.57 6.40 21.90
N VAL A 187 -12.35 6.52 21.36
CA VAL A 187 -11.79 5.52 20.45
C VAL A 187 -11.37 4.25 21.18
N THR A 188 -10.80 4.39 22.38
CA THR A 188 -10.30 3.27 23.20
C THR A 188 -11.35 2.69 24.16
N ALA A 189 -12.63 2.96 23.91
CA ALA A 189 -13.72 2.45 24.74
C ALA A 189 -13.62 0.92 24.93
N GLY A 190 -13.77 0.47 26.17
CA GLY A 190 -13.64 -0.95 26.53
C GLY A 190 -12.22 -1.43 26.88
N TYR A 191 -11.21 -0.58 26.75
CA TYR A 191 -9.84 -0.89 27.17
C TYR A 191 -9.45 -0.02 28.36
N SER A 192 -9.05 -0.65 29.47
CA SER A 192 -8.51 0.04 30.66
C SER A 192 -7.07 0.52 30.43
N ASP A 193 -6.30 -0.20 29.64
CA ASP A 193 -4.94 0.14 29.22
C ASP A 193 -4.95 0.66 27.79
N LYS A 194 -4.53 1.90 27.60
CA LYS A 194 -4.50 2.57 26.31
C LYS A 194 -3.39 2.01 25.38
N VAL A 195 -2.28 1.61 25.97
CA VAL A 195 -1.17 0.97 25.24
C VAL A 195 -1.59 -0.41 24.77
N GLU A 196 -2.26 -1.19 25.62
CA GLU A 196 -2.80 -2.50 25.24
C GLU A 196 -3.81 -2.42 24.11
N PHE A 197 -4.67 -1.38 24.09
CA PHE A 197 -5.56 -1.13 22.97
C PHE A 197 -4.82 -1.07 21.63
N PHE A 198 -3.72 -0.30 21.58
CA PHE A 198 -2.93 -0.16 20.35
C PHE A 198 -2.35 -1.50 19.91
N VAL A 199 -1.65 -2.17 20.82
CA VAL A 199 -0.97 -3.44 20.53
C VAL A 199 -1.97 -4.50 20.09
N ASP A 200 -3.13 -4.58 20.75
CA ASP A 200 -4.16 -5.56 20.44
C ASP A 200 -4.81 -5.28 19.07
N LYS A 201 -5.23 -4.04 18.80
CA LYS A 201 -5.84 -3.69 17.52
C LYS A 201 -4.90 -3.87 16.34
N LEU A 202 -3.64 -3.47 16.51
CA LEU A 202 -2.63 -3.63 15.47
C LEU A 202 -2.31 -5.12 15.25
N ALA A 203 -2.14 -5.89 16.33
CA ALA A 203 -1.90 -7.33 16.24
C ALA A 203 -3.08 -8.09 15.60
N GLN A 204 -4.33 -7.74 15.91
CA GLN A 204 -5.51 -8.32 15.28
C GLN A 204 -5.51 -8.08 13.77
N GLY A 205 -5.26 -6.84 13.33
CA GLY A 205 -5.23 -6.51 11.90
C GLY A 205 -4.11 -7.24 11.15
N ILE A 206 -2.89 -7.18 11.68
CA ILE A 206 -1.73 -7.88 11.11
C ILE A 206 -1.95 -9.40 11.12
N GLY A 207 -2.40 -9.93 12.25
CA GLY A 207 -2.68 -11.36 12.42
C GLY A 207 -3.74 -11.88 11.47
N THR A 208 -4.77 -11.09 11.18
CA THR A 208 -5.81 -11.44 10.20
C THR A 208 -5.19 -11.62 8.80
N ILE A 209 -4.31 -10.70 8.37
CA ILE A 209 -3.62 -10.84 7.08
C ILE A 209 -2.69 -12.07 7.10
N ALA A 210 -1.86 -12.21 8.14
CA ALA A 210 -0.92 -13.32 8.25
C ALA A 210 -1.63 -14.69 8.26
N ALA A 211 -2.74 -14.82 8.98
CA ALA A 211 -3.54 -16.04 9.05
C ALA A 211 -4.21 -16.38 7.71
N ALA A 212 -4.72 -15.37 7.00
CA ALA A 212 -5.38 -15.58 5.71
C ALA A 212 -4.45 -16.19 4.66
N PHE A 213 -3.16 -15.87 4.72
CA PHE A 213 -2.16 -16.34 3.76
C PHE A 213 -1.28 -17.48 4.30
N TYR A 214 -1.47 -17.91 5.56
CA TYR A 214 -0.66 -18.99 6.15
C TYR A 214 -0.72 -20.27 5.30
N PRO A 215 0.40 -21.00 5.08
CA PRO A 215 1.79 -20.77 5.56
C PRO A 215 2.66 -19.88 4.63
N LYS A 216 2.06 -19.25 3.61
CA LYS A 216 2.80 -18.39 2.66
C LYS A 216 3.32 -17.13 3.35
N PRO A 217 4.48 -16.59 2.94
CA PRO A 217 5.07 -15.42 3.57
C PRO A 217 4.17 -14.17 3.43
N VAL A 218 4.16 -13.36 4.48
CA VAL A 218 3.52 -12.05 4.52
C VAL A 218 4.55 -11.02 4.94
N ILE A 219 4.97 -10.15 4.02
CA ILE A 219 5.94 -9.09 4.29
C ILE A 219 5.19 -7.84 4.72
N LEU A 220 5.25 -7.55 6.01
CA LEU A 220 4.63 -6.38 6.63
C LEU A 220 5.58 -5.20 6.55
N ARG A 221 5.16 -4.13 5.86
CA ARG A 221 5.85 -2.86 5.92
C ARG A 221 5.55 -2.17 7.25
N LEU A 222 6.60 -1.77 7.98
CA LEU A 222 6.46 -0.88 9.14
C LEU A 222 5.79 0.43 8.72
N SER A 223 5.18 1.13 9.68
CA SER A 223 4.35 2.31 9.40
C SER A 223 5.14 3.41 8.68
N ASP A 224 4.66 3.83 7.51
CA ASP A 224 5.31 4.82 6.64
C ASP A 224 4.44 6.07 6.45
N PHE A 225 3.86 6.56 7.52
CA PHE A 225 3.18 7.84 7.50
C PHE A 225 4.17 9.01 7.45
N LYS A 226 3.81 10.03 6.71
CA LYS A 226 4.44 11.34 6.77
C LYS A 226 3.94 12.10 8.01
N THR A 227 4.66 13.16 8.40
CA THR A 227 4.29 13.98 9.56
C THR A 227 2.86 14.54 9.48
N ASN A 228 2.44 15.02 8.32
CA ASN A 228 1.08 15.51 8.11
C ASN A 228 0.02 14.39 8.23
N GLU A 229 0.34 13.16 7.83
CA GLU A 229 -0.57 12.01 7.94
C GLU A 229 -0.70 11.54 9.40
N TYR A 230 0.42 11.44 10.14
CA TYR A 230 0.39 11.17 11.57
C TYR A 230 -0.34 12.26 12.37
N ALA A 231 -0.20 13.53 11.98
CA ALA A 231 -0.87 14.65 12.62
C ALA A 231 -2.41 14.53 12.56
N HIS A 232 -2.98 13.85 11.57
CA HIS A 232 -4.42 13.61 11.44
C HIS A 232 -4.96 12.52 12.38
N LEU A 233 -4.12 11.67 12.95
CA LEU A 233 -4.55 10.71 13.97
C LEU A 233 -4.94 11.45 15.24
N VAL A 234 -5.85 10.89 16.03
CA VAL A 234 -6.30 11.50 17.30
C VAL A 234 -5.10 11.82 18.18
N GLY A 235 -4.94 13.08 18.53
CA GLY A 235 -3.83 13.62 19.33
C GLY A 235 -2.52 13.84 18.55
N GLY A 236 -2.45 13.48 17.26
CA GLY A 236 -1.23 13.51 16.46
C GLY A 236 -0.62 14.89 16.25
N ASN A 237 -1.46 15.90 16.03
CA ASN A 237 -1.02 17.29 15.82
C ASN A 237 -0.18 17.88 16.97
N ARG A 238 -0.08 17.21 18.10
CA ARG A 238 0.74 17.62 19.24
C ARG A 238 2.16 17.08 19.23
N PHE A 239 2.39 16.03 18.45
CA PHE A 239 3.65 15.29 18.43
C PHE A 239 4.37 15.44 17.09
N GLU A 240 3.65 15.88 16.07
CA GLU A 240 4.20 15.97 14.73
C GLU A 240 4.67 17.40 14.41
N PRO A 241 5.89 17.56 13.89
CA PRO A 241 6.37 18.85 13.41
C PRO A 241 5.70 19.25 12.09
N GLU A 242 5.56 20.55 11.87
CA GLU A 242 5.22 21.06 10.54
C GLU A 242 6.46 21.00 9.63
N GLU A 243 6.36 20.35 8.50
CA GLU A 243 7.43 20.23 7.51
C GLU A 243 7.03 20.85 6.18
N ALA A 244 7.95 21.60 5.57
CA ALA A 244 7.72 22.18 4.24
C ALA A 244 7.59 21.11 3.15
N ASN A 245 8.25 19.97 3.31
CA ASN A 245 8.17 18.83 2.41
C ASN A 245 8.12 17.50 3.20
N PRO A 246 6.96 17.08 3.69
CA PRO A 246 6.82 15.84 4.46
C PRO A 246 7.25 14.58 3.68
N MET A 247 7.24 14.64 2.35
CA MET A 247 7.68 13.52 1.51
C MET A 247 9.16 13.18 1.71
N LEU A 248 10.00 14.19 1.89
CA LEU A 248 11.44 14.05 2.15
C LEU A 248 11.81 14.26 3.62
N GLY A 249 10.83 14.42 4.47
CA GLY A 249 10.97 14.76 5.87
C GLY A 249 11.16 13.57 6.80
N TRP A 250 10.62 13.70 7.99
CA TRP A 250 10.73 12.71 9.07
C TRP A 250 9.72 11.58 8.90
N ARG A 251 10.11 10.57 8.14
CA ARG A 251 9.29 9.38 7.83
C ARG A 251 10.15 8.11 7.76
N GLY A 252 9.52 6.95 7.81
CA GLY A 252 10.15 5.66 7.68
C GLY A 252 11.23 5.39 8.72
N ALA A 253 12.36 4.82 8.32
CA ALA A 253 13.43 4.37 9.20
C ALA A 253 13.87 5.44 10.22
N SER A 254 13.99 6.70 9.80
CA SER A 254 14.43 7.80 10.67
C SER A 254 13.55 8.05 11.89
N ARG A 255 12.28 7.63 11.87
CA ARG A 255 11.36 7.76 12.99
C ARG A 255 11.63 6.73 14.08
N TYR A 256 11.91 5.49 13.69
CA TYR A 256 11.85 4.35 14.60
C TYR A 256 12.92 4.37 15.68
N TYR A 257 14.10 4.92 15.38
CA TYR A 257 15.18 5.08 16.36
C TYR A 257 15.23 6.47 16.99
N HIS A 258 14.44 7.45 16.46
CA HIS A 258 14.44 8.81 16.99
C HIS A 258 13.81 8.87 18.39
N PRO A 259 14.44 9.56 19.37
CA PRO A 259 13.94 9.62 20.75
C PRO A 259 12.49 10.10 20.87
N ASP A 260 12.07 11.01 19.98
CA ASP A 260 10.73 11.57 20.03
C ASP A 260 9.63 10.59 19.59
N TYR A 261 9.96 9.51 18.86
CA TYR A 261 8.96 8.53 18.39
C TYR A 261 9.25 7.10 18.85
N ARG A 262 10.41 6.80 19.43
CA ARG A 262 10.82 5.43 19.81
C ARG A 262 9.77 4.71 20.66
N GLU A 263 9.09 5.40 21.57
CA GLU A 263 7.99 4.82 22.37
C GLU A 263 6.84 4.33 21.48
N GLY A 264 6.52 5.10 20.42
CA GLY A 264 5.49 4.71 19.45
C GLY A 264 5.91 3.48 18.64
N PHE A 265 7.15 3.46 18.18
CA PHE A 265 7.68 2.29 17.44
C PHE A 265 7.74 1.02 18.29
N ALA A 266 8.06 1.15 19.57
CA ALA A 266 8.03 0.01 20.50
C ALA A 266 6.65 -0.68 20.54
N LEU A 267 5.54 0.05 20.36
CA LEU A 267 4.20 -0.53 20.29
C LEU A 267 3.98 -1.34 19.00
N GLU A 268 4.52 -0.88 17.87
CA GLU A 268 4.49 -1.64 16.62
C GLU A 268 5.25 -2.96 16.77
N VAL A 269 6.46 -2.91 17.34
CA VAL A 269 7.26 -4.10 17.59
C VAL A 269 6.54 -5.09 18.52
N LYS A 270 5.89 -4.60 19.58
CA LYS A 270 5.08 -5.43 20.49
C LYS A 270 3.92 -6.12 19.76
N ALA A 271 3.24 -5.42 18.87
CA ALA A 271 2.16 -6.01 18.09
C ALA A 271 2.67 -7.10 17.13
N ILE A 272 3.79 -6.88 16.46
CA ILE A 272 4.42 -7.87 15.58
C ILE A 272 4.86 -9.11 16.38
N LYS A 273 5.44 -8.92 17.55
CA LYS A 273 5.80 -10.01 18.46
C LYS A 273 4.59 -10.83 18.87
N ARG A 274 3.50 -10.18 19.26
CA ARG A 274 2.23 -10.85 19.61
C ARG A 274 1.75 -11.75 18.48
N VAL A 275 1.78 -11.26 17.24
CA VAL A 275 1.38 -12.05 16.08
C VAL A 275 2.28 -13.26 15.86
N ARG A 276 3.59 -13.11 15.99
CA ARG A 276 4.53 -14.18 15.74
C ARG A 276 4.62 -15.18 16.91
N GLU A 277 4.66 -14.68 18.14
CA GLU A 277 4.94 -15.50 19.33
C GLU A 277 3.65 -16.03 19.99
N GLU A 278 2.61 -15.19 20.14
CA GLU A 278 1.36 -15.58 20.80
C GLU A 278 0.36 -16.20 19.84
N TYR A 279 0.19 -15.62 18.62
CA TYR A 279 -0.71 -16.21 17.61
C TYR A 279 -0.03 -17.33 16.80
N GLY A 280 1.29 -17.49 16.90
CA GLY A 280 2.06 -18.52 16.20
C GLY A 280 2.20 -18.31 14.70
N LEU A 281 1.96 -17.11 14.19
CA LEU A 281 1.98 -16.80 12.76
C LEU A 281 3.41 -16.38 12.32
N THR A 282 4.31 -17.36 12.29
CA THR A 282 5.73 -17.14 11.94
C THR A 282 5.98 -16.83 10.47
N ASN A 283 4.96 -16.96 9.61
CA ASN A 283 5.00 -16.53 8.22
C ASN A 283 5.01 -15.00 8.05
N LEU A 284 4.82 -14.24 9.12
CA LEU A 284 4.92 -12.78 9.13
C LEU A 284 6.40 -12.36 9.11
N LEU A 285 6.80 -11.63 8.06
CA LEU A 285 8.11 -11.01 7.88
C LEU A 285 7.97 -9.49 7.97
N VAL A 286 9.09 -8.77 8.08
CA VAL A 286 9.08 -7.31 8.28
C VAL A 286 9.84 -6.62 7.16
N MET A 287 9.39 -5.44 6.77
CA MET A 287 10.05 -4.56 5.79
C MET A 287 10.17 -3.15 6.32
N VAL A 288 11.39 -2.61 6.28
CA VAL A 288 11.73 -1.25 6.70
C VAL A 288 11.55 -0.28 5.52
N PRO A 289 10.61 0.68 5.58
CA PRO A 289 10.40 1.68 4.54
C PRO A 289 11.37 2.86 4.69
N PHE A 290 11.58 3.57 3.60
CA PHE A 290 12.25 4.86 3.50
C PHE A 290 13.54 4.93 4.32
N CYS A 291 14.39 3.92 4.15
CA CYS A 291 15.68 3.78 4.82
C CYS A 291 16.77 4.40 3.94
N ARG A 292 17.32 5.54 4.36
CA ARG A 292 18.22 6.37 3.54
C ARG A 292 19.64 5.83 3.47
N THR A 293 20.11 5.25 4.57
CA THR A 293 21.48 4.72 4.66
C THR A 293 21.54 3.37 5.35
N PRO A 294 22.59 2.56 5.14
CA PRO A 294 22.80 1.31 5.88
C PRO A 294 22.84 1.53 7.39
N GLU A 295 23.44 2.64 7.85
CA GLU A 295 23.53 2.98 9.28
C GLU A 295 22.15 3.23 9.89
N GLU A 296 21.24 3.92 9.18
CA GLU A 296 19.82 4.02 9.60
C GLU A 296 19.19 2.64 9.73
N GLY A 297 19.42 1.78 8.73
CA GLY A 297 18.92 0.41 8.73
C GLY A 297 19.40 -0.37 9.95
N GLN A 298 20.69 -0.28 10.28
CA GLN A 298 21.26 -0.93 11.46
C GLN A 298 20.63 -0.39 12.75
N GLN A 299 20.45 0.92 12.89
CA GLN A 299 19.80 1.51 14.07
C GLN A 299 18.35 0.99 14.25
N VAL A 300 17.59 0.83 13.16
CA VAL A 300 16.25 0.23 13.24
C VAL A 300 16.30 -1.22 13.71
N LEU A 301 17.24 -2.02 13.18
CA LEU A 301 17.42 -3.43 13.60
C LEU A 301 17.83 -3.52 15.07
N ASP A 302 18.67 -2.61 15.54
CA ASP A 302 19.08 -2.55 16.94
C ASP A 302 17.90 -2.24 17.86
N VAL A 303 17.06 -1.27 17.52
CA VAL A 303 15.83 -0.96 18.28
C VAL A 303 14.86 -2.14 18.26
N MET A 304 14.66 -2.80 17.12
CA MET A 304 13.83 -4.01 17.06
C MET A 304 14.37 -5.11 17.99
N ALA A 305 15.70 -5.30 18.02
CA ALA A 305 16.33 -6.29 18.88
C ALA A 305 16.19 -5.94 20.37
N GLU A 306 16.36 -4.68 20.75
CA GLU A 306 16.16 -4.18 22.11
C GLU A 306 14.72 -4.38 22.60
N GLU A 307 13.73 -4.22 21.71
CA GLU A 307 12.31 -4.50 21.98
C GLU A 307 11.97 -6.02 21.91
N GLY A 308 12.99 -6.87 21.68
CA GLY A 308 12.88 -8.33 21.73
C GLY A 308 12.44 -8.98 20.42
N LEU A 309 12.59 -8.29 19.30
CA LEU A 309 12.33 -8.81 17.94
C LEU A 309 13.61 -8.77 17.09
N PRO A 310 14.69 -9.49 17.47
CA PRO A 310 15.90 -9.49 16.68
C PRO A 310 15.72 -10.24 15.36
N ARG A 311 16.37 -9.74 14.31
CA ARG A 311 16.47 -10.41 13.01
C ARG A 311 16.94 -11.85 13.19
N SER A 312 16.45 -12.76 12.37
CA SER A 312 16.71 -14.21 12.37
C SER A 312 16.08 -15.00 13.52
N LYS A 313 15.49 -14.36 14.53
CA LYS A 313 14.76 -15.06 15.59
C LYS A 313 13.54 -15.77 15.00
N ASP A 314 13.43 -17.06 15.24
CA ASP A 314 12.32 -17.91 14.78
C ASP A 314 12.03 -17.74 13.26
N GLY A 315 13.10 -17.60 12.47
CA GLY A 315 13.01 -17.43 11.01
C GLY A 315 12.52 -16.05 10.57
N LEU A 316 12.61 -15.01 11.41
CA LEU A 316 12.27 -13.65 11.01
C LEU A 316 13.28 -13.12 9.98
N GLU A 317 12.81 -12.89 8.76
CA GLU A 317 13.53 -12.13 7.75
C GLU A 317 13.11 -10.65 7.82
N VAL A 318 14.07 -9.74 7.68
CA VAL A 318 13.84 -8.30 7.63
C VAL A 318 14.30 -7.77 6.27
N TYR A 319 13.37 -7.25 5.51
CA TYR A 319 13.57 -6.64 4.20
C TYR A 319 13.76 -5.13 4.34
N VAL A 320 14.37 -4.51 3.33
CA VAL A 320 14.35 -3.06 3.14
C VAL A 320 13.56 -2.71 1.88
N MET A 321 12.74 -1.67 1.97
CA MET A 321 12.08 -1.13 0.77
C MET A 321 13.10 -0.28 0.00
N ALA A 322 13.40 -0.71 -1.22
CA ALA A 322 14.29 0.01 -2.11
C ALA A 322 13.47 1.02 -2.92
N GLU A 323 13.39 2.23 -2.41
CA GLU A 323 12.55 3.30 -2.94
C GLU A 323 13.25 4.67 -2.97
N ILE A 324 14.52 4.69 -2.57
CA ILE A 324 15.37 5.87 -2.57
C ILE A 324 16.60 5.56 -3.44
N PRO A 325 17.12 6.49 -4.26
CA PRO A 325 18.30 6.25 -5.08
C PRO A 325 19.53 5.73 -4.30
N SER A 326 19.69 6.12 -3.03
CA SER A 326 20.75 5.59 -2.17
C SER A 326 20.67 4.08 -1.94
N ASN A 327 19.45 3.49 -1.94
CA ASN A 327 19.30 2.04 -1.80
C ASN A 327 19.89 1.29 -2.99
N ILE A 328 19.89 1.90 -4.18
CA ILE A 328 20.48 1.33 -5.38
C ILE A 328 22.00 1.49 -5.36
N LEU A 329 22.47 2.72 -5.04
CA LEU A 329 23.91 3.06 -5.01
C LEU A 329 24.67 2.27 -3.93
N LEU A 330 24.03 2.00 -2.80
CA LEU A 330 24.61 1.29 -1.65
C LEU A 330 24.00 -0.13 -1.47
N ALA A 331 23.47 -0.71 -2.54
CA ALA A 331 22.80 -2.01 -2.49
C ALA A 331 23.68 -3.13 -1.90
N ALA A 332 24.99 -3.09 -2.15
CA ALA A 332 25.97 -4.01 -1.58
C ALA A 332 26.02 -3.91 -0.04
N ASP A 333 26.02 -2.70 0.51
CA ASP A 333 26.08 -2.47 1.95
C ASP A 333 24.76 -2.82 2.62
N PHE A 334 23.64 -2.45 2.03
CA PHE A 334 22.30 -2.88 2.47
C PHE A 334 22.15 -4.41 2.46
N SER A 335 22.76 -5.09 1.48
CA SER A 335 22.75 -6.55 1.40
C SER A 335 23.44 -7.26 2.58
N GLN A 336 24.31 -6.57 3.31
CA GLN A 336 24.98 -7.12 4.48
C GLN A 336 24.07 -7.16 5.71
N ILE A 337 23.14 -6.23 5.83
CA ILE A 337 22.32 -6.04 7.02
C ILE A 337 20.86 -6.52 6.83
N PHE A 338 20.34 -6.57 5.62
CA PHE A 338 18.98 -7.03 5.34
C PHE A 338 18.95 -8.39 4.64
N ASP A 339 17.83 -9.11 4.77
CA ASP A 339 17.62 -10.43 4.17
C ASP A 339 17.14 -10.35 2.71
N GLY A 340 16.61 -9.21 2.32
CA GLY A 340 16.11 -8.97 0.96
C GLY A 340 15.68 -7.54 0.72
N PHE A 341 15.27 -7.29 -0.50
CA PHE A 341 14.79 -6.01 -0.99
C PHE A 341 13.38 -6.13 -1.55
N SER A 342 12.60 -5.07 -1.39
CA SER A 342 11.35 -4.90 -2.12
C SER A 342 11.37 -3.54 -2.79
N ILE A 343 11.30 -3.51 -4.12
CA ILE A 343 11.33 -2.26 -4.88
C ILE A 343 10.01 -1.53 -4.70
N GLY A 344 10.06 -0.32 -4.12
CA GLY A 344 8.95 0.62 -4.05
C GLY A 344 8.98 1.56 -5.26
N SER A 345 8.50 1.09 -6.42
CA SER A 345 8.67 1.81 -7.69
C SER A 345 8.04 3.21 -7.70
N ASN A 346 6.98 3.43 -6.92
CA ASN A 346 6.33 4.74 -6.85
C ASN A 346 7.28 5.82 -6.31
N ASP A 347 7.82 5.63 -5.10
CA ASP A 347 8.72 6.59 -4.48
C ASP A 347 10.08 6.59 -5.19
N LEU A 348 10.57 5.44 -5.66
CA LEU A 348 11.80 5.37 -6.46
C LEU A 348 11.69 6.22 -7.73
N THR A 349 10.59 6.12 -8.47
CA THR A 349 10.36 6.92 -9.68
C THR A 349 10.34 8.41 -9.35
N GLN A 350 9.59 8.79 -8.32
CA GLN A 350 9.51 10.18 -7.86
C GLN A 350 10.89 10.75 -7.53
N LEU A 351 11.72 9.98 -6.83
CA LEU A 351 13.02 10.46 -6.36
C LEU A 351 14.11 10.36 -7.44
N VAL A 352 14.08 9.37 -8.30
CA VAL A 352 15.02 9.25 -9.44
C VAL A 352 14.78 10.34 -10.46
N LEU A 353 13.52 10.65 -10.76
CA LEU A 353 13.18 11.68 -11.76
C LEU A 353 13.04 13.09 -11.16
N GLY A 354 13.02 13.22 -9.82
CA GLY A 354 12.80 14.51 -9.15
C GLY A 354 11.42 15.09 -9.43
N VAL A 355 10.37 14.23 -9.47
CA VAL A 355 9.01 14.60 -9.83
C VAL A 355 8.08 14.35 -8.65
N ASP A 356 7.30 15.36 -8.28
CA ASP A 356 6.18 15.19 -7.37
C ASP A 356 4.97 14.63 -8.13
N ARG A 357 4.61 13.38 -7.85
CA ARG A 357 3.46 12.69 -8.50
C ARG A 357 2.11 13.31 -8.20
N ASP A 358 2.01 14.07 -7.11
CA ASP A 358 0.76 14.72 -6.68
C ASP A 358 0.63 16.15 -7.25
N SER A 359 1.70 16.69 -7.86
CA SER A 359 1.68 17.98 -8.54
C SER A 359 1.08 17.89 -9.94
N SER A 360 -0.04 18.54 -10.16
CA SER A 360 -0.74 18.53 -11.46
C SER A 360 0.10 19.06 -12.63
N GLN A 361 1.10 19.92 -12.38
CA GLN A 361 1.96 20.51 -13.40
C GLN A 361 3.02 19.53 -13.92
N VAL A 362 3.53 18.65 -13.07
CA VAL A 362 4.65 17.76 -13.42
C VAL A 362 4.30 16.26 -13.33
N ALA A 363 3.10 15.91 -12.89
CA ALA A 363 2.67 14.51 -12.77
C ALA A 363 2.76 13.73 -14.11
N SER A 364 2.65 14.43 -15.26
CA SER A 364 2.84 13.82 -16.58
C SER A 364 4.26 13.33 -16.85
N LEU A 365 5.25 13.80 -16.08
CA LEU A 365 6.64 13.36 -16.16
C LEU A 365 6.90 12.11 -15.31
N PHE A 366 5.95 11.74 -14.43
CA PHE A 366 6.02 10.54 -13.61
C PHE A 366 5.72 9.32 -14.47
N ASP A 367 6.75 8.63 -14.90
CA ASP A 367 6.63 7.39 -15.67
C ASP A 367 7.59 6.34 -15.11
N GLU A 368 7.05 5.30 -14.47
CA GLU A 368 7.81 4.18 -13.91
C GLU A 368 8.58 3.42 -14.99
N ARG A 369 8.18 3.50 -16.27
CA ARG A 369 8.85 2.88 -17.42
C ARG A 369 10.08 3.66 -17.90
N ASN A 370 10.33 4.84 -17.33
CA ASN A 370 11.50 5.64 -17.71
C ASN A 370 12.79 4.82 -17.60
N GLN A 371 13.72 5.05 -18.53
CA GLN A 371 14.98 4.31 -18.59
C GLN A 371 15.80 4.41 -17.30
N ALA A 372 15.82 5.57 -16.64
CA ALA A 372 16.56 5.75 -15.38
C ALA A 372 15.96 4.87 -14.25
N VAL A 373 14.64 4.75 -14.18
CA VAL A 373 13.95 3.90 -13.20
C VAL A 373 14.21 2.43 -13.50
N ARG A 374 14.07 2.01 -14.76
CA ARG A 374 14.36 0.63 -15.18
C ARG A 374 15.80 0.25 -14.90
N GLN A 375 16.75 1.15 -15.20
CA GLN A 375 18.18 0.91 -14.92
C GLN A 375 18.40 0.74 -13.41
N SER A 376 17.80 1.57 -12.58
CA SER A 376 17.88 1.45 -11.13
C SER A 376 17.36 0.10 -10.63
N CYS A 377 16.23 -0.36 -11.15
CA CYS A 377 15.69 -1.68 -10.82
C CYS A 377 16.65 -2.81 -11.25
N ALA A 378 17.18 -2.77 -12.47
CA ALA A 378 18.10 -3.77 -12.98
C ALA A 378 19.40 -3.82 -12.17
N ASP A 379 19.95 -2.67 -11.80
CA ASP A 379 21.20 -2.58 -11.03
C ASP A 379 20.99 -3.15 -9.61
N LEU A 380 19.86 -2.87 -8.98
CA LEU A 380 19.50 -3.46 -7.68
C LEU A 380 19.37 -4.98 -7.77
N ILE A 381 18.60 -5.50 -8.72
CA ILE A 381 18.40 -6.94 -8.90
C ILE A 381 19.75 -7.64 -9.04
N ARG A 382 20.60 -7.17 -9.94
CA ARG A 382 21.93 -7.74 -10.17
C ARG A 382 22.82 -7.71 -8.94
N THR A 383 22.85 -6.57 -8.23
CA THR A 383 23.66 -6.44 -7.03
C THR A 383 23.15 -7.37 -5.93
N ALA A 384 21.86 -7.40 -5.66
CA ALA A 384 21.29 -8.27 -4.62
C ALA A 384 21.55 -9.76 -4.93
N GLN A 385 21.43 -10.19 -6.17
CA GLN A 385 21.76 -11.55 -6.60
C GLN A 385 23.23 -11.90 -6.34
N GLN A 386 24.16 -10.98 -6.59
CA GLN A 386 25.58 -11.17 -6.27
C GLN A 386 25.83 -11.44 -4.78
N TYR A 387 25.00 -10.86 -3.92
CA TYR A 387 25.05 -11.04 -2.47
C TYR A 387 24.11 -12.14 -1.95
N GLY A 388 23.44 -12.88 -2.85
CA GLY A 388 22.50 -13.95 -2.49
C GLY A 388 21.28 -13.45 -1.74
N ARG A 389 20.83 -12.21 -2.02
CA ARG A 389 19.65 -11.61 -1.40
C ARG A 389 18.45 -11.68 -2.34
N LYS A 390 17.27 -11.91 -1.75
CA LYS A 390 16.00 -11.91 -2.48
C LYS A 390 15.64 -10.50 -2.90
N VAL A 391 15.07 -10.35 -4.11
CA VAL A 391 14.54 -9.08 -4.60
C VAL A 391 13.13 -9.26 -5.11
N GLY A 392 12.21 -8.51 -4.54
CA GLY A 392 10.85 -8.38 -5.03
C GLY A 392 10.54 -6.96 -5.46
N ILE A 393 9.37 -6.76 -6.05
CA ILE A 393 8.78 -5.45 -6.30
C ILE A 393 7.38 -5.41 -5.71
N CYS A 394 7.00 -4.28 -5.09
CA CYS A 394 5.66 -4.07 -4.55
C CYS A 394 5.01 -2.76 -5.02
N GLY A 395 5.68 -1.99 -5.85
CA GLY A 395 5.12 -0.79 -6.47
C GLY A 395 4.03 -1.09 -7.50
N GLN A 396 3.43 -0.05 -8.07
CA GLN A 396 2.29 -0.18 -8.96
C GLN A 396 2.67 -0.62 -10.38
N ALA A 397 3.91 -0.35 -10.81
CA ALA A 397 4.34 -0.53 -12.19
C ALA A 397 4.01 -1.90 -12.81
N PRO A 398 4.25 -3.06 -12.14
CA PRO A 398 3.93 -4.35 -12.76
C PRO A 398 2.42 -4.62 -12.87
N SER A 399 1.62 -4.02 -12.00
CA SER A 399 0.15 -4.13 -12.07
C SER A 399 -0.44 -3.29 -13.18
N ASP A 400 0.19 -2.15 -13.48
CA ASP A 400 -0.31 -1.17 -14.42
C ASP A 400 0.29 -1.35 -15.82
N TYR A 401 1.54 -1.82 -15.93
CA TYR A 401 2.29 -1.94 -17.19
C TYR A 401 2.80 -3.37 -17.41
N PRO A 402 2.15 -4.16 -18.28
CA PRO A 402 2.57 -5.53 -18.59
C PRO A 402 4.03 -5.63 -19.06
N GLU A 403 4.49 -4.64 -19.82
CA GLU A 403 5.87 -4.58 -20.33
C GLU A 403 6.89 -4.34 -19.20
N PHE A 404 6.49 -3.72 -18.10
CA PHE A 404 7.35 -3.55 -16.94
C PHE A 404 7.52 -4.89 -16.18
N ALA A 405 6.43 -5.64 -16.00
CA ALA A 405 6.50 -6.98 -15.45
C ALA A 405 7.41 -7.90 -16.31
N ALA A 406 7.25 -7.85 -17.64
CA ALA A 406 8.09 -8.57 -18.58
C ALA A 406 9.58 -8.20 -18.46
N PHE A 407 9.89 -6.94 -18.27
CA PHE A 407 11.25 -6.47 -18.05
C PHE A 407 11.84 -7.06 -16.77
N LEU A 408 11.13 -7.01 -15.65
CA LEU A 408 11.60 -7.51 -14.36
C LEU A 408 11.89 -9.02 -14.39
N VAL A 409 11.00 -9.80 -15.02
CA VAL A 409 11.21 -11.25 -15.21
C VAL A 409 12.50 -11.52 -15.99
N LYS A 410 12.77 -10.75 -17.05
CA LYS A 410 14.02 -10.88 -17.84
C LYS A 410 15.28 -10.50 -17.05
N GLU A 411 15.17 -9.55 -16.12
CA GLU A 411 16.27 -9.21 -15.20
C GLU A 411 16.44 -10.24 -14.07
N GLY A 412 15.53 -11.24 -13.96
CA GLY A 412 15.63 -12.32 -12.98
C GLY A 412 15.12 -11.96 -11.58
N ILE A 413 14.09 -11.12 -11.46
CA ILE A 413 13.48 -10.78 -10.16
C ILE A 413 12.87 -12.02 -9.51
N ASP A 414 12.99 -12.15 -8.17
CA ASP A 414 12.48 -13.31 -7.44
C ASP A 414 10.96 -13.28 -7.27
N SER A 415 10.39 -12.10 -7.07
CA SER A 415 8.94 -11.96 -6.84
C SER A 415 8.38 -10.65 -7.37
N ILE A 416 7.11 -10.71 -7.81
CA ILE A 416 6.33 -9.55 -8.23
C ILE A 416 5.06 -9.53 -7.40
N SER A 417 4.90 -8.48 -6.59
CA SER A 417 3.70 -8.26 -5.80
C SER A 417 2.72 -7.37 -6.56
N LEU A 418 1.50 -7.85 -6.72
CA LEU A 418 0.49 -7.28 -7.58
C LEU A 418 -0.74 -6.87 -6.78
N ASN A 419 -1.47 -5.89 -7.30
CA ASN A 419 -2.82 -5.65 -6.84
C ASN A 419 -3.72 -6.84 -7.19
N PRO A 420 -4.72 -7.18 -6.36
CA PRO A 420 -5.56 -8.37 -6.56
C PRO A 420 -6.21 -8.47 -7.94
N ASP A 421 -6.61 -7.33 -8.51
CA ASP A 421 -7.22 -7.20 -9.84
C ASP A 421 -6.26 -7.50 -11.00
N ALA A 422 -4.95 -7.37 -10.78
CA ALA A 422 -3.92 -7.61 -11.78
C ALA A 422 -3.35 -9.03 -11.75
N VAL A 423 -3.54 -9.79 -10.66
CA VAL A 423 -2.86 -11.08 -10.43
C VAL A 423 -3.04 -12.05 -11.60
N LEU A 424 -4.27 -12.33 -12.00
CA LEU A 424 -4.54 -13.36 -13.00
C LEU A 424 -3.98 -13.01 -14.38
N ARG A 425 -4.18 -11.76 -14.83
CA ARG A 425 -3.67 -11.31 -16.13
C ARG A 425 -2.14 -11.28 -16.18
N THR A 426 -1.51 -10.82 -15.11
CA THR A 426 -0.05 -10.72 -15.05
C THR A 426 0.60 -12.10 -14.88
N THR A 427 -0.02 -13.02 -14.11
CA THR A 427 0.45 -14.41 -14.03
C THR A 427 0.47 -15.07 -15.41
N LYS A 428 -0.59 -14.91 -16.21
CA LYS A 428 -0.64 -15.46 -17.57
C LYS A 428 0.47 -14.88 -18.45
N LEU A 429 0.69 -13.57 -18.38
CA LEU A 429 1.76 -12.92 -19.13
C LEU A 429 3.14 -13.45 -18.75
N ILE A 430 3.40 -13.62 -17.45
CA ILE A 430 4.71 -14.10 -16.97
C ILE A 430 4.95 -15.55 -17.43
N LEU A 431 3.95 -16.42 -17.37
CA LEU A 431 4.04 -17.78 -17.91
C LEU A 431 4.43 -17.76 -19.39
N GLU A 432 3.78 -16.93 -20.22
CA GLU A 432 4.11 -16.81 -21.65
C GLU A 432 5.55 -16.32 -21.89
N ILE A 433 6.10 -15.50 -21.00
CA ILE A 433 7.47 -14.98 -21.08
C ILE A 433 8.48 -16.07 -20.71
N GLU A 434 8.23 -16.78 -19.62
CA GLU A 434 9.11 -17.85 -19.12
C GLU A 434 9.17 -19.00 -20.11
N GLU A 435 8.03 -19.46 -20.68
CA GLU A 435 7.96 -20.48 -21.73
C GLU A 435 8.77 -20.11 -22.98
N LYS A 436 8.70 -18.84 -23.41
CA LYS A 436 9.50 -18.38 -24.56
C LYS A 436 10.98 -18.33 -24.23
N ALA A 437 11.38 -17.99 -23.02
CA ALA A 437 12.77 -17.98 -22.61
C ALA A 437 13.37 -19.40 -22.59
N GLU A 438 12.63 -20.38 -22.07
CA GLU A 438 13.02 -21.78 -22.07
C GLU A 438 13.18 -22.34 -23.49
N THR A 439 12.26 -21.99 -24.41
CA THR A 439 12.31 -22.44 -25.80
C THR A 439 13.52 -21.89 -26.58
N VAL A 440 14.05 -20.73 -26.17
CA VAL A 440 15.25 -20.12 -26.83
C VAL A 440 16.54 -20.74 -26.28
N LEU A 441 16.52 -21.32 -25.08
CA LEU A 441 17.69 -21.98 -24.47
C LEU A 441 17.80 -23.48 -24.74
N ALA A 442 16.73 -24.11 -25.22
CA ALA A 442 16.68 -25.50 -25.66
C ALA A 442 17.01 -25.63 -27.15
#